data_6ff687c81a2c34eb8f0bdc2f7212080c
#
_entry.id   6ff687c81a2c34eb8f0bdc2f7212080c
#
_cell.length_a   1.000
_cell.length_b   1.000
_cell.length_c   1.000
_cell.angle_alpha   90.00
_cell.angle_beta   90.00
_cell.angle_gamma   90.00
#
_symmetry.space_group_name_H-M   'P 1'
#
loop_
_entity.id
_entity.type
_entity.pdbx_description
1 polymer ?
#
loop_
_entity_poly.entity_id
_entity_poly.type
_entity_poly.pdbx_seq_one_letter_code
_entity_poly.pdbx_strand_id
1 'polypeptide(L)'
;MQFSRDWSRLAATGNLDSILNGWAEDAVMMPPGLPPLQGKDAIKQYVEAAMKLPGFTISWEPVSVHVARSGDLAYMIERNTTTLKDSTGKQVTTYGKVVTVWRKDSTGTWRNVVDMWNDAPPPS
;
A
#
# COMPACT_ATOMS: atom_id res chain seq x y z
N MET A 1 12.42 4.06 -1.23
CA MET A 1 12.69 3.94 -2.68
C MET A 1 11.77 4.89 -3.44
N GLN A 2 12.28 5.43 -4.52
CA GLN A 2 11.56 6.44 -5.29
C GLN A 2 10.22 5.92 -5.83
N PHE A 3 10.19 4.66 -6.31
CA PHE A 3 8.94 4.13 -6.86
C PHE A 3 7.83 4.01 -5.79
N SER A 4 8.17 3.74 -4.55
CA SER A 4 7.17 3.70 -3.46
C SER A 4 6.63 5.11 -3.16
N ARG A 5 7.50 6.10 -3.16
CA ARG A 5 7.07 7.50 -2.97
C ARG A 5 6.21 7.97 -4.11
N ASP A 6 6.56 7.64 -5.34
CA ASP A 6 5.78 7.98 -6.52
C ASP A 6 4.41 7.31 -6.48
N TRP A 7 4.36 6.06 -6.04
CA TRP A 7 3.11 5.33 -5.88
C TRP A 7 2.22 5.96 -4.80
N SER A 8 2.80 6.39 -3.68
CA SER A 8 2.07 7.11 -2.64
C SER A 8 1.46 8.42 -3.17
N ARG A 9 2.19 9.15 -3.99
CA ARG A 9 1.66 10.36 -4.64
C ARG A 9 0.49 10.05 -5.57
N LEU A 10 0.58 8.96 -6.33
CA LEU A 10 -0.52 8.53 -7.20
C LEU A 10 -1.75 8.15 -6.38
N ALA A 11 -1.57 7.50 -5.25
CA ALA A 11 -2.68 7.17 -4.34
C ALA A 11 -3.39 8.43 -3.86
N ALA A 12 -2.65 9.49 -3.59
CA ALA A 12 -3.22 10.77 -3.16
C ALA A 12 -4.05 11.46 -4.25
N THR A 13 -3.81 11.13 -5.53
CA THR A 13 -4.60 11.69 -6.64
C THR A 13 -5.95 11.00 -6.82
N GLY A 14 -6.15 9.84 -6.21
CA GLY A 14 -7.37 9.06 -6.36
C GLY A 14 -7.52 8.34 -7.70
N ASN A 15 -6.47 8.27 -8.51
CA ASN A 15 -6.50 7.57 -9.79
C ASN A 15 -6.29 6.08 -9.58
N LEU A 16 -7.41 5.32 -9.55
CA LEU A 16 -7.41 3.91 -9.22
C LEU A 16 -6.56 3.07 -10.19
N ASP A 17 -6.68 3.31 -11.48
CA ASP A 17 -5.93 2.53 -12.47
C ASP A 17 -4.42 2.69 -12.32
N SER A 18 -3.96 3.92 -12.07
CA SER A 18 -2.55 4.21 -11.84
C SER A 18 -2.05 3.55 -10.56
N ILE A 19 -2.87 3.56 -9.49
CA ILE A 19 -2.53 2.91 -8.23
C ILE A 19 -2.40 1.41 -8.42
N LEU A 20 -3.34 0.79 -9.13
CA LEU A 20 -3.38 -0.66 -9.34
C LEU A 20 -2.18 -1.18 -10.11
N ASN A 21 -1.57 -0.36 -10.95
CA ASN A 21 -0.38 -0.75 -11.69
C ASN A 21 0.82 -1.02 -10.78
N GLY A 22 0.81 -0.56 -9.52
CA GLY A 22 1.86 -0.85 -8.56
C GLY A 22 1.89 -2.29 -8.08
N TRP A 23 0.77 -3.01 -8.16
CA TRP A 23 0.69 -4.42 -7.76
C TRP A 23 0.85 -5.35 -8.93
N ALA A 24 1.52 -6.50 -8.69
CA ALA A 24 1.60 -7.58 -9.67
C ALA A 24 0.23 -8.27 -9.80
N GLU A 25 0.00 -8.97 -10.90
CA GLU A 25 -1.25 -9.71 -11.12
C GLU A 25 -1.50 -10.77 -10.04
N ASP A 26 -0.45 -11.39 -9.54
CA ASP A 26 -0.48 -12.45 -8.52
C ASP A 26 -0.22 -11.93 -7.10
N ALA A 27 -0.30 -10.62 -6.89
CA ALA A 27 -0.01 -10.01 -5.58
C ALA A 27 -0.97 -10.50 -4.50
N VAL A 28 -0.48 -10.49 -3.26
CA VAL A 28 -1.27 -10.80 -2.06
C VAL A 28 -1.25 -9.57 -1.16
N MET A 29 -2.42 -9.13 -0.75
CA MET A 29 -2.58 -8.05 0.21
C MET A 29 -3.16 -8.62 1.50
N MET A 30 -2.58 -8.25 2.63
CA MET A 30 -2.99 -8.74 3.95
C MET A 30 -3.30 -7.58 4.89
N PRO A 31 -4.51 -6.98 4.75
CA PRO A 31 -4.93 -5.89 5.64
C PRO A 31 -5.18 -6.38 7.07
N PRO A 32 -5.08 -5.50 8.07
CA PRO A 32 -5.36 -5.88 9.45
C PRO A 32 -6.79 -6.39 9.61
N GLY A 33 -6.93 -7.52 10.30
CA GLY A 33 -8.24 -8.07 10.65
C GLY A 33 -9.01 -8.74 9.53
N LEU A 34 -8.44 -8.84 8.34
CA LEU A 34 -9.09 -9.46 7.17
C LEU A 34 -8.31 -10.67 6.69
N PRO A 35 -8.98 -11.62 6.01
CA PRO A 35 -8.28 -12.70 5.31
C PRO A 35 -7.37 -12.14 4.22
N PRO A 36 -6.34 -12.89 3.80
CA PRO A 36 -5.53 -12.46 2.66
C PRO A 36 -6.37 -12.26 1.40
N LEU A 37 -6.08 -11.18 0.68
CA LEU A 37 -6.67 -10.89 -0.61
C LEU A 37 -5.69 -11.34 -1.69
N GLN A 38 -6.09 -12.32 -2.49
CA GLN A 38 -5.21 -12.90 -3.50
C GLN A 38 -5.58 -12.42 -4.88
N GLY A 39 -4.58 -11.85 -5.56
CA GLY A 39 -4.73 -11.38 -6.93
C GLY A 39 -5.19 -9.95 -7.04
N LYS A 40 -4.91 -9.36 -8.19
CA LYS A 40 -5.15 -7.94 -8.44
C LYS A 40 -6.63 -7.58 -8.38
N ASP A 41 -7.53 -8.48 -8.81
CA ASP A 41 -8.95 -8.19 -8.79
C ASP A 41 -9.49 -8.05 -7.35
N ALA A 42 -9.06 -8.92 -6.44
CA ALA A 42 -9.46 -8.82 -5.04
C ALA A 42 -8.91 -7.55 -4.40
N ILE A 43 -7.66 -7.19 -4.71
CA ILE A 43 -7.03 -5.97 -4.24
C ILE A 43 -7.79 -4.75 -4.78
N LYS A 44 -8.18 -4.77 -6.05
CA LYS A 44 -8.94 -3.70 -6.66
C LYS A 44 -10.25 -3.45 -5.92
N GLN A 45 -10.99 -4.50 -5.60
CA GLN A 45 -12.26 -4.36 -4.87
C GLN A 45 -12.05 -3.72 -3.50
N TYR A 46 -11.01 -4.13 -2.79
CA TYR A 46 -10.67 -3.55 -1.49
C TYR A 46 -10.32 -2.07 -1.61
N VAL A 47 -9.45 -1.72 -2.55
CA VAL A 47 -8.99 -0.35 -2.74
C VAL A 47 -10.16 0.55 -3.18
N GLU A 48 -11.01 0.09 -4.09
CA GLU A 48 -12.19 0.84 -4.51
C GLU A 48 -13.10 1.15 -3.33
N ALA A 49 -13.36 0.16 -2.49
CA ALA A 49 -14.21 0.35 -1.32
C ALA A 49 -13.60 1.36 -0.33
N ALA A 50 -12.28 1.26 -0.11
CA ALA A 50 -11.57 2.18 0.79
C ALA A 50 -11.63 3.62 0.27
N MET A 51 -11.42 3.82 -1.02
CA MET A 51 -11.40 5.15 -1.62
C MET A 51 -12.77 5.84 -1.60
N LYS A 52 -13.86 5.08 -1.43
CA LYS A 52 -15.22 5.63 -1.33
C LYS A 52 -15.59 6.01 0.10
N LEU A 53 -14.78 5.68 1.09
CA LEU A 53 -15.07 6.05 2.49
C LEU A 53 -14.96 7.56 2.68
N PRO A 54 -15.85 8.16 3.50
CA PRO A 54 -15.83 9.61 3.69
C PRO A 54 -14.50 10.11 4.22
N GLY A 55 -13.95 11.12 3.57
CA GLY A 55 -12.70 11.76 4.00
C GLY A 55 -11.47 10.88 3.90
N PHE A 56 -11.54 9.76 3.17
CA PHE A 56 -10.41 8.84 3.06
C PHE A 56 -9.21 9.50 2.39
N THR A 57 -8.07 9.45 3.08
CA THR A 57 -6.76 9.75 2.51
C THR A 57 -5.77 8.74 3.06
N ILE A 58 -4.79 8.38 2.26
CA ILE A 58 -3.71 7.50 2.68
C ILE A 58 -2.40 7.99 2.12
N SER A 59 -1.36 7.90 2.95
CA SER A 59 0.02 8.12 2.51
C SER A 59 0.91 7.09 3.16
N TRP A 60 2.04 6.81 2.53
CA TRP A 60 3.05 5.94 3.13
C TRP A 60 4.43 6.46 2.81
N GLU A 61 5.38 6.06 3.65
CA GLU A 61 6.74 6.52 3.57
C GLU A 61 7.70 5.36 3.84
N PRO A 62 8.67 5.14 2.97
CA PRO A 62 9.69 4.11 3.20
C PRO A 62 10.54 4.45 4.42
N VAL A 63 10.79 3.43 5.26
CA VAL A 63 11.71 3.52 6.40
C VAL A 63 13.03 2.85 6.03
N SER A 64 12.98 1.67 5.42
CA SER A 64 14.18 0.95 4.99
C SER A 64 13.88 0.08 3.79
N VAL A 65 14.90 -0.18 2.99
CA VAL A 65 14.81 -0.99 1.76
C VAL A 65 15.98 -1.96 1.73
N HIS A 66 15.69 -3.21 1.38
CA HIS A 66 16.71 -4.24 1.25
C HIS A 66 16.49 -4.98 -0.06
N VAL A 67 17.48 -4.91 -0.95
CA VAL A 67 17.41 -5.55 -2.27
C VAL A 67 18.27 -6.82 -2.24
N ALA A 68 17.71 -7.94 -2.74
CA ALA A 68 18.45 -9.18 -2.84
C ALA A 68 19.62 -9.03 -3.83
N ARG A 69 20.67 -9.86 -3.65
CA ARG A 69 21.86 -9.82 -4.54
C ARG A 69 21.51 -10.02 -6.01
N SER A 70 20.47 -10.81 -6.28
CA SER A 70 20.00 -11.04 -7.65
C SER A 70 19.45 -9.78 -8.32
N GLY A 71 19.12 -8.74 -7.55
CA GLY A 71 18.63 -7.47 -8.08
C GLY A 71 17.18 -7.49 -8.56
N ASP A 72 16.46 -8.58 -8.38
CA ASP A 72 15.09 -8.76 -8.88
C ASP A 72 14.04 -8.89 -7.79
N LEU A 73 14.46 -8.89 -6.52
CA LEU A 73 13.57 -9.01 -5.36
C LEU A 73 14.03 -8.05 -4.27
N ALA A 74 13.08 -7.40 -3.62
CA ALA A 74 13.35 -6.48 -2.52
C ALA A 74 12.23 -6.55 -1.52
N TYR A 75 12.53 -6.25 -0.24
CA TYR A 75 11.49 -5.94 0.72
C TYR A 75 11.68 -4.53 1.28
N MET A 76 10.60 -3.95 1.71
CA MET A 76 10.59 -2.59 2.21
C MET A 76 9.81 -2.55 3.52
N ILE A 77 10.36 -1.82 4.49
CA ILE A 77 9.64 -1.47 5.73
C ILE A 77 9.13 -0.05 5.54
N GLU A 78 7.84 0.15 5.79
CA GLU A 78 7.20 1.44 5.55
C GLU A 78 6.29 1.81 6.72
N ARG A 79 5.91 3.07 6.77
CA ARG A 79 4.85 3.57 7.65
C ARG A 79 3.72 4.09 6.78
N ASN A 80 2.48 3.88 7.23
CA ASN A 80 1.36 4.51 6.57
C ASN A 80 0.56 5.37 7.55
N THR A 81 -0.15 6.33 6.97
CA THR A 81 -1.07 7.22 7.69
C THR A 81 -2.37 7.21 6.92
N THR A 82 -3.46 6.85 7.60
CA THR A 82 -4.79 6.80 7.01
C THR A 82 -5.70 7.75 7.76
N THR A 83 -6.45 8.57 7.04
CA THR A 83 -7.40 9.50 7.61
C THR A 83 -8.78 9.21 7.03
N LEU A 84 -9.78 9.18 7.92
CA LEU A 84 -11.18 8.98 7.58
C LEU A 84 -12.04 9.96 8.37
N LYS A 85 -13.26 10.19 7.92
CA LYS A 85 -14.27 10.86 8.73
C LYS A 85 -15.14 9.82 9.40
N ASP A 86 -15.41 10.00 10.70
CA ASP A 86 -16.34 9.15 11.44
C ASP A 86 -17.80 9.54 11.16
N SER A 87 -18.75 8.86 11.81
CA SER A 87 -20.18 9.09 11.63
C SER A 87 -20.63 10.50 12.02
N THR A 88 -19.84 11.22 12.82
CA THR A 88 -20.13 12.60 13.23
C THR A 88 -19.48 13.64 12.32
N GLY A 89 -18.72 13.18 11.29
CA GLY A 89 -17.96 14.06 10.41
C GLY A 89 -16.60 14.46 10.94
N LYS A 90 -16.20 13.93 12.10
CA LYS A 90 -14.91 14.21 12.72
C LYS A 90 -13.81 13.40 12.01
N GLN A 91 -12.69 14.05 11.73
CA GLN A 91 -11.54 13.42 11.12
C GLN A 91 -10.80 12.52 12.12
N VAL A 92 -10.56 11.27 11.73
CA VAL A 92 -9.82 10.29 12.54
C VAL A 92 -8.61 9.81 11.76
N THR A 93 -7.43 9.90 12.37
CA THR A 93 -6.17 9.48 11.76
C THR A 93 -5.63 8.26 12.48
N THR A 94 -5.25 7.25 11.72
CA THR A 94 -4.61 6.03 12.22
C THR A 94 -3.28 5.82 11.52
N TYR A 95 -2.40 5.07 12.18
CA TYR A 95 -1.04 4.82 11.72
C TYR A 95 -0.81 3.33 11.59
N GLY A 96 0.04 2.95 10.65
CA GLY A 96 0.38 1.55 10.42
C GLY A 96 1.87 1.36 10.17
N LYS A 97 2.32 0.14 10.46
CA LYS A 97 3.64 -0.35 10.10
C LYS A 97 3.45 -1.40 9.02
N VAL A 98 4.28 -1.33 7.99
CA VAL A 98 4.04 -2.01 6.72
C VAL A 98 5.28 -2.76 6.28
N VAL A 99 5.08 -3.98 5.78
CA VAL A 99 6.07 -4.72 5.00
C VAL A 99 5.53 -4.90 3.59
N THR A 100 6.33 -4.54 2.60
CA THR A 100 6.03 -4.83 1.21
C THR A 100 7.18 -5.60 0.59
N VAL A 101 6.84 -6.56 -0.27
CA VAL A 101 7.82 -7.30 -1.06
C VAL A 101 7.62 -6.94 -2.51
N TRP A 102 8.72 -6.64 -3.19
CA TRP A 102 8.71 -6.14 -4.57
C TRP A 102 9.52 -7.09 -5.45
N ARG A 103 9.03 -7.32 -6.65
CA ARG A 103 9.68 -8.17 -7.65
C ARG A 103 9.79 -7.39 -8.95
N LYS A 104 10.97 -7.47 -9.58
CA LYS A 104 11.18 -6.89 -10.90
C LYS A 104 10.60 -7.84 -11.94
N ASP A 105 9.70 -7.34 -12.79
CA ASP A 105 9.09 -8.14 -13.83
C ASP A 105 10.00 -8.25 -15.07
N SER A 106 9.52 -8.95 -16.10
CA SER A 106 10.28 -9.17 -17.32
C SER A 106 10.62 -7.90 -18.09
N THR A 107 9.90 -6.82 -17.84
CA THR A 107 10.16 -5.50 -18.46
C THR A 107 11.12 -4.64 -17.66
N GLY A 108 11.57 -5.11 -16.50
CA GLY A 108 12.41 -4.35 -15.59
C GLY A 108 11.63 -3.44 -14.65
N THR A 109 10.33 -3.58 -14.57
CA THR A 109 9.47 -2.78 -13.70
C THR A 109 9.29 -3.47 -12.36
N TRP A 110 9.46 -2.71 -11.26
CA TRP A 110 9.22 -3.22 -9.92
C TRP A 110 7.71 -3.24 -9.63
N ARG A 111 7.23 -4.41 -9.16
CA ARG A 111 5.83 -4.60 -8.77
C ARG A 111 5.74 -5.10 -7.36
N ASN A 112 4.76 -4.60 -6.59
CA ASN A 112 4.47 -5.07 -5.25
C ASN A 112 3.81 -6.46 -5.37
N VAL A 113 4.38 -7.48 -4.70
CA VAL A 113 3.85 -8.85 -4.71
C VAL A 113 3.27 -9.25 -3.36
N VAL A 114 3.71 -8.64 -2.27
CA VAL A 114 3.15 -8.85 -0.93
C VAL A 114 3.03 -7.51 -0.24
N ASP A 115 1.85 -7.24 0.30
CA ASP A 115 1.56 -5.98 0.98
C ASP A 115 0.81 -6.31 2.27
N MET A 116 1.49 -6.14 3.40
CA MET A 116 0.94 -6.47 4.71
C MET A 116 1.20 -5.33 5.69
N TRP A 117 0.19 -4.99 6.48
CA TRP A 117 0.38 -3.98 7.52
C TRP A 117 -0.41 -4.30 8.76
N ASN A 118 -0.01 -3.68 9.86
CA ASN A 118 -0.65 -3.73 11.15
C ASN A 118 -0.74 -2.31 11.71
N ASP A 119 -1.62 -2.13 12.67
CA ASP A 119 -1.72 -0.85 13.36
C ASP A 119 -0.44 -0.55 14.13
N ALA A 120 -0.10 0.74 14.19
CA ALA A 120 1.04 1.23 14.93
C ALA A 120 0.63 2.43 15.80
N PRO A 121 1.36 2.72 16.87
CA PRO A 121 1.11 3.94 17.63
C PRO A 121 1.47 5.17 16.81
N PRO A 122 0.94 6.35 17.18
CA PRO A 122 1.33 7.60 16.52
C PRO A 122 2.84 7.80 16.58
N PRO A 123 3.44 8.44 15.57
CA PRO A 123 4.87 8.79 15.62
C PRO A 123 5.16 9.68 16.83
N SER A 124 6.28 9.43 17.47
CA SER A 124 6.71 10.23 18.63
C SER A 124 7.55 11.42 18.19
#